data_1e858c0a47f03a6790753d8c6ae0dca9
#
_entry.id   1e858c0a47f03a6790753d8c6ae0dca9
#
_cell.length_a   1.000
_cell.length_b   1.000
_cell.length_c   1.000
_cell.angle_alpha   90.00
_cell.angle_beta   90.00
_cell.angle_gamma   90.00
#
_symmetry.space_group_name_H-M   'P 1'
#
loop_
_entity.id
_entity.type
_entity.pdbx_description
1 polymer ?
#
loop_
_entity_poly.entity_id
_entity_poly.type
_entity_poly.pdbx_seq_one_letter_code
_entity_poly.pdbx_strand_id
1 'polypeptide(L)'
;MKKRAAALLAAIAFALAACAPPTSTTSAQDADAATLNVLAASSTRVINDELTQRVGQLAPPVNLNFENGGSSDLVSKLREGAPADLLLTASKKTMDKAVQDGTVAAPEVLATNVMVMVVPKGNPAGIHSVEDLAHSDHFVLCDPQVPCGDISSQIIDDKHLDVHPSSRERQVADVLGKVASGEADAGWVYSTDASAAGDDVEVIDIPGAEKFTNQIVGAVTTEASHPDQARAILDILSGDFASTWRDRGFTPAE
;
A
#
# COMPACT_ATOMS: atom_id res chain seq x y z
N MET A 1 23.47 32.26 94.80
CA MET A 1 23.44 30.98 95.56
C MET A 1 23.34 29.80 94.59
N LYS A 2 24.35 28.99 94.62
CA LYS A 2 24.40 27.55 94.49
C LYS A 2 23.68 26.91 93.26
N LYS A 3 24.48 26.39 92.33
CA LYS A 3 24.85 24.94 92.09
C LYS A 3 23.92 24.28 91.07
N ARG A 4 24.27 23.43 90.16
CA ARG A 4 25.36 22.44 90.00
C ARG A 4 25.40 22.03 88.52
N ALA A 5 26.57 21.65 88.07
CA ALA A 5 26.87 21.01 86.82
C ALA A 5 26.26 19.59 86.73
N ALA A 6 25.90 19.15 85.51
CA ALA A 6 25.92 17.74 85.20
C ALA A 6 26.29 17.59 83.70
N ALA A 7 27.42 16.95 83.49
CA ALA A 7 27.94 16.53 82.19
C ALA A 7 27.20 15.26 81.73
N LEU A 8 26.81 15.20 80.53
CA LEU A 8 26.47 13.90 79.87
C LEU A 8 27.22 13.76 78.55
N LEU A 9 28.07 12.79 78.56
CA LEU A 9 28.73 12.25 77.35
C LEU A 9 27.65 11.67 76.44
N ALA A 10 27.62 12.11 75.18
CA ALA A 10 26.86 11.44 74.14
C ALA A 10 27.83 10.88 73.13
N ALA A 11 27.79 9.52 72.97
CA ALA A 11 28.61 8.75 72.08
C ALA A 11 28.26 9.07 70.60
N ILE A 12 29.30 9.33 69.83
CA ILE A 12 29.22 9.50 68.39
C ILE A 12 29.20 8.09 67.76
N ALA A 13 28.04 7.66 67.29
CA ALA A 13 27.94 6.49 66.43
C ALA A 13 28.21 6.90 64.98
N PHE A 14 29.32 6.50 64.43
CA PHE A 14 29.66 6.60 63.01
C PHE A 14 28.80 5.60 62.24
N ALA A 15 27.74 6.07 61.51
CA ALA A 15 27.06 5.27 60.53
C ALA A 15 27.84 5.36 59.22
N LEU A 16 28.51 4.27 58.83
CA LEU A 16 29.02 4.09 57.47
C LEU A 16 27.82 3.94 56.51
N ALA A 17 27.46 5.01 55.83
CA ALA A 17 26.56 4.95 54.71
C ALA A 17 27.34 4.36 53.53
N ALA A 18 27.07 3.10 53.19
CA ALA A 18 27.54 2.46 51.96
C ALA A 18 26.89 3.21 50.78
N CYS A 19 27.76 3.92 50.00
CA CYS A 19 27.38 4.42 48.69
C CYS A 19 27.25 3.23 47.75
N ALA A 20 26.02 2.71 47.56
CA ALA A 20 25.68 1.94 46.42
C ALA A 20 25.58 2.90 45.22
N PRO A 21 26.21 2.62 44.07
CA PRO A 21 25.99 3.42 42.86
C PRO A 21 24.51 3.32 42.46
N PRO A 22 23.90 4.42 42.00
CA PRO A 22 22.56 4.30 41.45
C PRO A 22 22.61 3.35 40.26
N THR A 23 21.94 2.20 40.36
CA THR A 23 21.58 1.40 39.21
C THR A 23 20.70 2.30 38.35
N SER A 24 21.31 2.85 37.28
CA SER A 24 20.58 3.45 36.20
C SER A 24 19.74 2.34 35.59
N THR A 25 18.51 2.19 36.06
CA THR A 25 17.45 1.60 35.24
C THR A 25 17.33 2.55 34.05
N THR A 26 18.02 2.18 32.97
CA THR A 26 17.72 2.68 31.67
C THR A 26 16.26 2.26 31.44
N SER A 27 15.33 3.15 31.73
CA SER A 27 13.99 3.08 31.20
C SER A 27 14.19 2.83 29.70
N ALA A 28 13.62 1.75 29.17
CA ALA A 28 13.45 1.60 27.75
C ALA A 28 12.85 2.94 27.27
N GLN A 29 13.68 3.73 26.62
CA GLN A 29 13.22 4.96 25.98
C GLN A 29 12.06 4.55 25.11
N ASP A 30 10.94 5.25 25.25
CA ASP A 30 9.93 5.33 24.21
C ASP A 30 10.68 5.78 22.95
N ALA A 31 11.15 4.81 22.18
CA ALA A 31 11.65 5.07 20.84
C ALA A 31 10.45 5.62 20.09
N ASP A 32 10.46 6.90 19.75
CA ASP A 32 9.44 7.51 18.92
C ASP A 32 9.20 6.59 17.72
N ALA A 33 7.95 6.22 17.51
CA ALA A 33 7.58 5.33 16.40
C ALA A 33 8.07 5.94 15.09
N ALA A 34 8.87 5.19 14.34
CA ALA A 34 9.30 5.63 13.02
C ALA A 34 8.09 5.84 12.11
N THR A 35 8.09 6.90 11.32
CA THR A 35 7.06 7.13 10.31
C THR A 35 7.67 6.93 8.94
N LEU A 36 7.17 5.93 8.19
CA LEU A 36 7.63 5.61 6.85
C LEU A 36 6.68 6.16 5.81
N ASN A 37 7.24 6.76 4.76
CA ASN A 37 6.50 7.18 3.58
C ASN A 37 6.40 6.03 2.58
N VAL A 38 5.19 5.70 2.17
CA VAL A 38 4.89 4.59 1.25
C VAL A 38 4.23 5.14 0.00
N LEU A 39 4.92 5.10 -1.13
CA LEU A 39 4.35 5.35 -2.44
C LEU A 39 3.70 4.06 -2.93
N ALA A 40 2.39 4.02 -3.01
CA ALA A 40 1.63 2.79 -3.24
C ALA A 40 0.67 2.91 -4.41
N ALA A 41 0.65 1.89 -5.27
CA ALA A 41 -0.30 1.83 -6.38
C ALA A 41 -1.75 2.02 -5.89
N SER A 42 -2.57 2.72 -6.68
CA SER A 42 -3.98 2.98 -6.36
C SER A 42 -4.75 1.70 -6.00
N SER A 43 -4.48 0.59 -6.70
CA SER A 43 -5.12 -0.71 -6.44
C SER A 43 -4.74 -1.35 -5.10
N THR A 44 -3.64 -0.92 -4.46
CA THR A 44 -3.24 -1.44 -3.14
C THR A 44 -3.85 -0.68 -1.97
N ARG A 45 -4.61 0.41 -2.20
CA ARG A 45 -5.26 1.18 -1.12
C ARG A 45 -6.14 0.33 -0.21
N VAL A 46 -6.68 -0.77 -0.74
CA VAL A 46 -7.58 -1.68 -0.02
C VAL A 46 -6.91 -2.46 1.11
N ILE A 47 -5.57 -2.43 1.19
CA ILE A 47 -4.80 -3.06 2.27
C ILE A 47 -4.18 -2.06 3.25
N ASN A 48 -4.33 -0.75 3.04
CA ASN A 48 -3.63 0.26 3.84
C ASN A 48 -3.93 0.15 5.34
N ASP A 49 -5.20 -0.04 5.70
CA ASP A 49 -5.64 -0.10 7.10
C ASP A 49 -5.09 -1.33 7.81
N GLU A 50 -5.16 -2.51 7.17
CA GLU A 50 -4.62 -3.75 7.73
C GLU A 50 -3.10 -3.70 7.86
N LEU A 51 -2.41 -3.14 6.87
CA LEU A 51 -0.96 -2.99 6.95
C LEU A 51 -0.59 -2.01 8.07
N THR A 52 -1.28 -0.87 8.19
CA THR A 52 -1.08 0.09 9.28
C THR A 52 -1.28 -0.57 10.65
N GLN A 53 -2.37 -1.33 10.81
CA GLN A 53 -2.64 -2.05 12.05
C GLN A 53 -1.54 -3.08 12.35
N ARG A 54 -1.08 -3.82 11.34
CA ARG A 54 -0.06 -4.87 11.48
C ARG A 54 1.28 -4.30 11.92
N VAL A 55 1.75 -3.23 11.27
CA VAL A 55 3.07 -2.63 11.59
C VAL A 55 3.05 -1.81 12.88
N GLY A 56 1.88 -1.28 13.26
CA GLY A 56 1.69 -0.61 14.56
C GLY A 56 1.84 -1.55 15.76
N GLN A 57 1.79 -2.87 15.56
CA GLN A 57 2.01 -3.90 16.57
C GLN A 57 3.48 -4.37 16.65
N LEU A 58 4.36 -3.85 15.79
CA LEU A 58 5.80 -4.16 15.84
C LEU A 58 6.44 -3.56 17.10
N ALA A 59 7.62 -4.03 17.45
CA ALA A 59 8.40 -3.52 18.57
C ALA A 59 9.81 -3.12 18.10
N PRO A 60 10.09 -1.82 17.91
CA PRO A 60 9.22 -0.66 18.12
C PRO A 60 8.09 -0.57 17.07
N PRO A 61 6.98 0.11 17.39
CA PRO A 61 5.89 0.31 16.45
C PRO A 61 6.29 1.21 15.29
N VAL A 62 5.63 1.05 14.15
CA VAL A 62 5.86 1.84 12.95
C VAL A 62 4.56 2.51 12.51
N ASN A 63 4.63 3.77 12.12
CA ASN A 63 3.55 4.51 11.47
C ASN A 63 3.76 4.50 9.96
N LEU A 64 2.69 4.45 9.19
CA LEU A 64 2.74 4.55 7.73
C LEU A 64 2.02 5.81 7.24
N ASN A 65 2.67 6.51 6.32
CA ASN A 65 2.10 7.62 5.57
C ASN A 65 2.00 7.21 4.10
N PHE A 66 0.78 6.91 3.64
CA PHE A 66 0.54 6.46 2.27
C PHE A 66 0.27 7.60 1.32
N GLU A 67 0.93 7.56 0.16
CA GLU A 67 0.51 8.27 -1.03
C GLU A 67 0.08 7.23 -2.08
N ASN A 68 -1.24 7.09 -2.28
CA ASN A 68 -1.78 6.20 -3.30
C ASN A 68 -1.99 6.95 -4.63
N GLY A 69 -1.52 6.32 -5.73
CA GLY A 69 -1.60 6.94 -7.05
C GLY A 69 -1.34 5.96 -8.19
N GLY A 70 -1.31 6.46 -9.41
CA GLY A 70 -0.89 5.69 -10.58
C GLY A 70 0.59 5.28 -10.46
N SER A 71 0.91 4.00 -10.62
CA SER A 71 2.28 3.50 -10.42
C SER A 71 3.31 4.25 -11.26
N SER A 72 2.97 4.63 -12.49
CA SER A 72 3.87 5.38 -13.38
C SER A 72 4.18 6.79 -12.85
N ASP A 73 3.19 7.46 -12.25
CA ASP A 73 3.36 8.77 -11.64
C ASP A 73 4.20 8.67 -10.36
N LEU A 74 3.96 7.64 -9.53
CA LEU A 74 4.73 7.41 -8.32
C LEU A 74 6.22 7.14 -8.63
N VAL A 75 6.51 6.33 -9.66
CA VAL A 75 7.89 6.11 -10.13
C VAL A 75 8.52 7.41 -10.64
N SER A 76 7.77 8.24 -11.35
CA SER A 76 8.26 9.55 -11.80
C SER A 76 8.55 10.48 -10.63
N LYS A 77 7.67 10.57 -9.64
CA LYS A 77 7.89 11.34 -8.40
C LYS A 77 9.13 10.86 -7.65
N LEU A 78 9.31 9.54 -7.52
CA LEU A 78 10.48 8.96 -6.85
C LEU A 78 11.78 9.33 -7.58
N ARG A 79 11.79 9.26 -8.92
CA ARG A 79 12.92 9.70 -9.75
C ARG A 79 13.22 11.21 -9.60
N GLU A 80 12.19 12.01 -9.33
CA GLU A 80 12.31 13.46 -9.09
C GLU A 80 12.72 13.80 -7.65
N GLY A 81 12.96 12.78 -6.81
CA GLY A 81 13.46 12.93 -5.44
C GLY A 81 12.38 13.05 -4.38
N ALA A 82 11.15 12.57 -4.64
CA ALA A 82 10.13 12.49 -3.61
C ALA A 82 10.59 11.54 -2.48
N PRO A 83 10.50 11.97 -1.20
CA PRO A 83 10.94 11.13 -0.09
C PRO A 83 9.98 9.94 0.09
N ALA A 84 10.53 8.73 0.02
CA ALA A 84 9.80 7.51 0.29
C ALA A 84 10.72 6.42 0.82
N ASP A 85 10.19 5.54 1.65
CA ASP A 85 10.88 4.37 2.21
C ASP A 85 10.52 3.09 1.45
N LEU A 86 9.28 3.00 0.97
CA LEU A 86 8.74 1.88 0.19
C LEU A 86 8.04 2.36 -1.08
N LEU A 87 8.21 1.57 -2.15
CA LEU A 87 7.44 1.69 -3.38
C LEU A 87 6.67 0.40 -3.61
N LEU A 88 5.35 0.50 -3.78
CA LEU A 88 4.46 -0.59 -4.21
C LEU A 88 3.88 -0.24 -5.58
N THR A 89 4.16 -1.04 -6.61
CA THR A 89 3.61 -0.85 -7.96
C THR A 89 2.62 -1.94 -8.33
N ALA A 90 1.69 -1.64 -9.22
CA ALA A 90 0.75 -2.59 -9.79
C ALA A 90 1.28 -3.18 -11.13
N SER A 91 2.58 -3.26 -11.32
CA SER A 91 3.18 -3.86 -12.50
C SER A 91 4.68 -4.07 -12.31
N LYS A 92 5.16 -5.27 -12.67
CA LYS A 92 6.59 -5.54 -12.74
C LYS A 92 7.31 -4.61 -13.72
N LYS A 93 6.73 -4.34 -14.88
CA LYS A 93 7.28 -3.42 -15.90
C LYS A 93 7.51 -2.01 -15.35
N THR A 94 6.58 -1.51 -14.54
CA THR A 94 6.71 -0.19 -13.90
C THR A 94 7.77 -0.24 -12.79
N MET A 95 7.84 -1.32 -12.01
CA MET A 95 8.89 -1.51 -11.00
C MET A 95 10.29 -1.63 -11.66
N ASP A 96 10.40 -2.37 -12.76
CA ASP A 96 11.67 -2.50 -13.50
C ASP A 96 12.20 -1.12 -13.97
N LYS A 97 11.31 -0.17 -14.25
CA LYS A 97 11.71 1.22 -14.55
C LYS A 97 12.31 1.92 -13.33
N ALA A 98 11.72 1.76 -12.15
CA ALA A 98 12.29 2.30 -10.91
C ALA A 98 13.67 1.70 -10.59
N VAL A 99 13.86 0.39 -10.88
CA VAL A 99 15.16 -0.27 -10.78
C VAL A 99 16.18 0.31 -11.77
N GLN A 100 15.78 0.55 -13.03
CA GLN A 100 16.63 1.16 -14.05
C GLN A 100 17.01 2.61 -13.70
N ASP A 101 16.08 3.35 -13.09
CA ASP A 101 16.32 4.70 -12.58
C ASP A 101 17.21 4.72 -11.32
N GLY A 102 17.52 3.54 -10.73
CA GLY A 102 18.34 3.39 -9.53
C GLY A 102 17.66 3.83 -8.24
N THR A 103 16.34 4.00 -8.24
CA THR A 103 15.57 4.54 -7.11
C THR A 103 15.09 3.47 -6.13
N VAL A 104 15.13 2.19 -6.53
CA VAL A 104 14.79 1.05 -5.69
C VAL A 104 15.76 -0.11 -5.93
N ALA A 105 15.84 -1.05 -4.98
CA ALA A 105 16.65 -2.25 -5.08
C ALA A 105 15.86 -3.50 -4.67
N ALA A 106 16.26 -4.67 -5.22
CA ALA A 106 15.74 -5.98 -4.88
C ALA A 106 14.19 -6.04 -4.78
N PRO A 107 13.45 -5.76 -5.88
CA PRO A 107 12.00 -5.81 -5.87
C PRO A 107 11.47 -7.25 -5.72
N GLU A 108 10.34 -7.40 -5.03
CA GLU A 108 9.66 -8.67 -4.78
C GLU A 108 8.22 -8.62 -5.29
N VAL A 109 7.77 -9.71 -5.93
CA VAL A 109 6.35 -9.88 -6.25
C VAL A 109 5.63 -10.29 -4.98
N LEU A 110 4.59 -9.56 -4.62
CA LEU A 110 3.86 -9.74 -3.36
C LEU A 110 2.53 -10.47 -3.57
N ALA A 111 1.82 -10.12 -4.62
CA ALA A 111 0.52 -10.68 -4.94
C ALA A 111 0.16 -10.43 -6.41
N THR A 112 -0.92 -11.07 -6.86
CA THR A 112 -1.51 -10.83 -8.19
C THR A 112 -3.01 -10.60 -8.08
N ASN A 113 -3.61 -9.95 -9.10
CA ASN A 113 -5.03 -9.87 -9.31
C ASN A 113 -5.35 -9.84 -10.82
N VAL A 114 -6.63 -9.82 -11.17
CA VAL A 114 -7.11 -9.85 -12.55
C VAL A 114 -8.00 -8.65 -12.85
N MET A 115 -8.11 -8.31 -14.13
CA MET A 115 -9.00 -7.26 -14.62
C MET A 115 -10.43 -7.80 -14.73
N VAL A 116 -11.41 -6.97 -14.32
CA VAL A 116 -12.85 -7.18 -14.53
C VAL A 116 -13.46 -5.91 -15.10
N MET A 117 -14.62 -6.03 -15.71
CA MET A 117 -15.45 -4.89 -16.08
C MET A 117 -16.44 -4.58 -14.95
N VAL A 118 -16.64 -3.31 -14.69
CA VAL A 118 -17.67 -2.82 -13.75
C VAL A 118 -18.63 -1.90 -14.47
N VAL A 119 -19.89 -1.96 -14.04
CA VAL A 119 -20.97 -1.06 -14.45
C VAL A 119 -21.62 -0.44 -13.21
N PRO A 120 -22.29 0.70 -13.30
CA PRO A 120 -23.00 1.28 -12.17
C PRO A 120 -24.06 0.33 -11.62
N LYS A 121 -24.38 0.44 -10.34
CA LYS A 121 -25.45 -0.32 -9.71
C LYS A 121 -26.76 -0.25 -10.52
N GLY A 122 -27.35 -1.43 -10.77
CA GLY A 122 -28.56 -1.57 -11.57
C GLY A 122 -28.34 -1.53 -13.07
N ASN A 123 -27.07 -1.42 -13.51
CA ASN A 123 -26.65 -1.51 -14.92
C ASN A 123 -27.57 -0.72 -15.89
N PRO A 124 -27.71 0.60 -15.73
CA PRO A 124 -28.70 1.39 -16.47
C PRO A 124 -28.48 1.38 -17.98
N ALA A 125 -27.24 1.16 -18.45
CA ALA A 125 -26.90 1.06 -19.86
C ALA A 125 -27.13 -0.35 -20.46
N GLY A 126 -27.42 -1.35 -19.62
CA GLY A 126 -27.70 -2.73 -20.06
C GLY A 126 -26.48 -3.42 -20.70
N ILE A 127 -25.28 -3.13 -20.22
CA ILE A 127 -24.01 -3.76 -20.67
C ILE A 127 -23.86 -5.08 -19.96
N HIS A 128 -23.72 -6.18 -20.70
CA HIS A 128 -23.61 -7.54 -20.16
C HIS A 128 -22.34 -8.27 -20.56
N SER A 129 -21.62 -7.74 -21.55
CA SER A 129 -20.38 -8.33 -22.07
C SER A 129 -19.41 -7.24 -22.54
N VAL A 130 -18.15 -7.60 -22.76
CA VAL A 130 -17.14 -6.66 -23.29
C VAL A 130 -17.43 -6.25 -24.74
N GLU A 131 -18.16 -7.08 -25.49
CA GLU A 131 -18.58 -6.82 -26.87
C GLU A 131 -19.62 -5.69 -26.93
N ASP A 132 -20.43 -5.51 -25.89
CA ASP A 132 -21.44 -4.43 -25.82
C ASP A 132 -20.79 -3.03 -25.76
N LEU A 133 -19.51 -2.96 -25.35
CA LEU A 133 -18.74 -1.72 -25.29
C LEU A 133 -18.55 -1.04 -26.66
N ALA A 134 -18.65 -1.80 -27.76
CA ALA A 134 -18.61 -1.25 -29.11
C ALA A 134 -19.77 -0.24 -29.37
N HIS A 135 -20.80 -0.26 -28.53
CA HIS A 135 -22.00 0.59 -28.63
C HIS A 135 -22.17 1.53 -27.45
N SER A 136 -21.18 1.60 -26.54
CA SER A 136 -21.21 2.51 -25.39
C SER A 136 -20.42 3.78 -25.67
N ASP A 137 -21.07 4.93 -25.55
CA ASP A 137 -20.44 6.25 -25.70
C ASP A 137 -19.71 6.71 -24.43
N HIS A 138 -19.93 6.05 -23.28
CA HIS A 138 -19.44 6.47 -21.97
C HIS A 138 -18.63 5.36 -21.26
N PHE A 139 -17.81 4.66 -22.01
CA PHE A 139 -16.89 3.67 -21.47
C PHE A 139 -15.54 4.30 -21.13
N VAL A 140 -14.98 3.96 -19.95
CA VAL A 140 -13.72 4.52 -19.46
C VAL A 140 -12.67 3.44 -19.18
N LEU A 141 -11.43 3.72 -19.51
CA LEU A 141 -10.26 2.87 -19.24
C LEU A 141 -9.13 3.66 -18.59
N CYS A 142 -8.13 2.95 -18.12
CA CYS A 142 -6.84 3.56 -17.82
C CYS A 142 -6.07 3.93 -19.09
N ASP A 143 -5.16 4.91 -19.00
CA ASP A 143 -4.18 5.24 -20.03
C ASP A 143 -3.24 4.04 -20.26
N PRO A 144 -2.91 3.68 -21.51
CA PRO A 144 -2.00 2.55 -21.80
C PRO A 144 -0.61 2.65 -21.17
N GLN A 145 -0.18 3.83 -20.71
CA GLN A 145 1.11 4.03 -20.08
C GLN A 145 1.13 3.68 -18.58
N VAL A 146 -0.04 3.38 -18.00
CA VAL A 146 -0.14 2.93 -16.60
C VAL A 146 -0.53 1.45 -16.53
N PRO A 147 -0.27 0.73 -15.41
CA PRO A 147 -0.46 -0.72 -15.31
C PRO A 147 -1.83 -1.22 -15.75
N CYS A 148 -2.92 -0.60 -15.26
CA CYS A 148 -4.28 -1.00 -15.61
C CYS A 148 -4.59 -0.81 -17.11
N GLY A 149 -4.06 0.25 -17.74
CA GLY A 149 -4.24 0.49 -19.17
C GLY A 149 -3.36 -0.40 -20.05
N ASP A 150 -2.15 -0.76 -19.60
CA ASP A 150 -1.28 -1.72 -20.29
C ASP A 150 -1.95 -3.10 -20.36
N ILE A 151 -2.52 -3.58 -19.25
CA ILE A 151 -3.27 -4.85 -19.20
C ILE A 151 -4.55 -4.76 -20.04
N SER A 152 -5.32 -3.68 -19.91
CA SER A 152 -6.53 -3.49 -20.71
C SER A 152 -6.22 -3.53 -22.22
N SER A 153 -5.12 -2.91 -22.63
CA SER A 153 -4.69 -2.92 -24.04
C SER A 153 -4.36 -4.34 -24.51
N GLN A 154 -3.66 -5.14 -23.70
CA GLN A 154 -3.35 -6.53 -24.02
C GLN A 154 -4.61 -7.40 -24.17
N ILE A 155 -5.62 -7.19 -23.30
CA ILE A 155 -6.91 -7.88 -23.39
C ILE A 155 -7.67 -7.46 -24.64
N ILE A 156 -7.71 -6.16 -24.96
CA ILE A 156 -8.35 -5.62 -26.18
C ILE A 156 -7.72 -6.23 -27.43
N ASP A 157 -6.39 -6.30 -27.47
CA ASP A 157 -5.64 -6.86 -28.59
C ASP A 157 -5.88 -8.38 -28.74
N ASP A 158 -5.82 -9.16 -27.61
CA ASP A 158 -6.06 -10.62 -27.62
C ASP A 158 -7.48 -10.97 -28.10
N LYS A 159 -8.45 -10.14 -27.72
CA LYS A 159 -9.87 -10.34 -28.08
C LYS A 159 -10.29 -9.65 -29.38
N HIS A 160 -9.43 -8.87 -30.00
CA HIS A 160 -9.73 -8.07 -31.19
C HIS A 160 -10.96 -7.15 -31.01
N LEU A 161 -11.08 -6.53 -29.80
CA LEU A 161 -12.22 -5.66 -29.51
C LEU A 161 -12.04 -4.31 -30.22
N ASP A 162 -13.12 -3.84 -30.87
CA ASP A 162 -13.19 -2.50 -31.43
C ASP A 162 -13.92 -1.58 -30.41
N VAL A 163 -13.16 -1.04 -29.46
CA VAL A 163 -13.68 -0.23 -28.36
C VAL A 163 -12.96 1.11 -28.28
N HIS A 164 -13.75 2.18 -28.07
CA HIS A 164 -13.25 3.54 -28.03
C HIS A 164 -13.62 4.21 -26.70
N PRO A 165 -12.75 4.14 -25.68
CA PRO A 165 -13.06 4.74 -24.38
C PRO A 165 -13.23 6.26 -24.52
N SER A 166 -14.26 6.80 -23.87
CA SER A 166 -14.56 8.24 -23.85
C SER A 166 -13.52 9.04 -23.05
N SER A 167 -12.87 8.39 -22.08
CA SER A 167 -11.72 8.96 -21.37
C SER A 167 -10.71 7.89 -20.93
N ARG A 168 -9.49 8.36 -20.61
CA ARG A 168 -8.38 7.53 -20.16
C ARG A 168 -7.81 8.09 -18.88
N GLU A 169 -7.84 7.29 -17.83
CA GLU A 169 -7.47 7.70 -16.47
C GLU A 169 -6.03 7.29 -16.12
N ARG A 170 -5.40 8.03 -15.25
CA ARG A 170 -4.01 7.76 -14.84
C ARG A 170 -3.89 6.72 -13.73
N GLN A 171 -5.00 6.35 -13.12
CA GLN A 171 -5.07 5.34 -12.04
C GLN A 171 -6.43 4.65 -12.02
N VAL A 172 -6.45 3.41 -11.55
CA VAL A 172 -7.67 2.58 -11.53
C VAL A 172 -8.77 3.14 -10.63
N ALA A 173 -8.43 3.86 -9.57
CA ALA A 173 -9.42 4.46 -8.67
C ALA A 173 -10.28 5.51 -9.37
N ASP A 174 -9.73 6.24 -10.35
CA ASP A 174 -10.48 7.25 -11.10
C ASP A 174 -11.47 6.57 -12.07
N VAL A 175 -11.07 5.44 -12.68
CA VAL A 175 -12.00 4.59 -13.48
C VAL A 175 -13.17 4.12 -12.60
N LEU A 176 -12.86 3.50 -11.45
CA LEU A 176 -13.88 3.03 -10.52
C LEU A 176 -14.81 4.17 -10.06
N GLY A 177 -14.25 5.32 -9.69
CA GLY A 177 -15.00 6.48 -9.23
C GLY A 177 -16.00 6.99 -10.25
N LYS A 178 -15.62 7.05 -11.53
CA LYS A 178 -16.51 7.46 -12.62
C LYS A 178 -17.66 6.48 -12.84
N VAL A 179 -17.39 5.18 -12.75
CA VAL A 179 -18.45 4.17 -12.86
C VAL A 179 -19.36 4.20 -11.64
N ALA A 180 -18.82 4.18 -10.43
CA ALA A 180 -19.61 4.19 -9.20
C ALA A 180 -20.50 5.45 -9.06
N SER A 181 -20.05 6.60 -9.58
CA SER A 181 -20.84 7.83 -9.60
C SER A 181 -21.89 7.91 -10.74
N GLY A 182 -21.86 6.97 -11.69
CA GLY A 182 -22.71 6.98 -12.87
C GLY A 182 -22.25 7.99 -13.95
N GLU A 183 -21.04 8.54 -13.85
CA GLU A 183 -20.43 9.37 -14.91
C GLU A 183 -20.04 8.52 -16.13
N ALA A 184 -19.73 7.23 -15.92
CA ALA A 184 -19.46 6.27 -16.97
C ALA A 184 -20.40 5.07 -16.90
N ASP A 185 -20.79 4.55 -18.06
CA ASP A 185 -21.63 3.36 -18.20
C ASP A 185 -20.89 2.07 -17.88
N ALA A 186 -19.59 2.05 -18.13
CA ALA A 186 -18.69 0.91 -17.82
C ALA A 186 -17.24 1.37 -17.70
N GLY A 187 -16.46 0.55 -17.01
CA GLY A 187 -15.01 0.71 -16.92
C GLY A 187 -14.32 -0.59 -16.54
N TRP A 188 -13.03 -0.71 -16.83
CA TRP A 188 -12.26 -1.87 -16.42
C TRP A 188 -11.39 -1.53 -15.23
N VAL A 189 -11.51 -2.35 -14.17
CA VAL A 189 -10.79 -2.23 -12.90
C VAL A 189 -10.27 -3.61 -12.48
N TYR A 190 -9.45 -3.66 -11.45
CA TYR A 190 -9.07 -4.96 -10.90
C TYR A 190 -10.20 -5.54 -10.05
N SER A 191 -10.28 -6.87 -9.99
CA SER A 191 -11.27 -7.59 -9.17
C SER A 191 -11.28 -7.13 -7.71
N THR A 192 -10.11 -6.77 -7.18
CA THR A 192 -9.92 -6.25 -5.83
C THR A 192 -10.53 -4.86 -5.62
N ASP A 193 -10.46 -3.99 -6.63
CA ASP A 193 -11.09 -2.66 -6.60
C ASP A 193 -12.62 -2.78 -6.66
N ALA A 194 -13.10 -3.67 -7.53
CA ALA A 194 -14.53 -3.96 -7.66
C ALA A 194 -15.11 -4.56 -6.36
N SER A 195 -14.40 -5.52 -5.77
CA SER A 195 -14.79 -6.10 -4.47
C SER A 195 -14.85 -5.07 -3.35
N ALA A 196 -13.91 -4.13 -3.31
CA ALA A 196 -13.88 -3.06 -2.32
C ALA A 196 -15.01 -2.03 -2.51
N ALA A 197 -15.51 -1.84 -3.74
CA ALA A 197 -16.65 -0.98 -4.04
C ALA A 197 -17.99 -1.59 -3.59
N GLY A 198 -18.04 -2.90 -3.39
CA GLY A 198 -19.25 -3.61 -2.93
C GLY A 198 -20.45 -3.34 -3.83
N ASP A 199 -21.57 -2.89 -3.23
CA ASP A 199 -22.84 -2.68 -3.92
C ASP A 199 -22.92 -1.39 -4.78
N ASP A 200 -21.86 -0.62 -4.87
CA ASP A 200 -21.85 0.61 -5.68
C ASP A 200 -21.71 0.32 -7.16
N VAL A 201 -21.19 -0.87 -7.50
CA VAL A 201 -21.01 -1.34 -8.88
C VAL A 201 -21.46 -2.79 -9.03
N GLU A 202 -21.78 -3.19 -10.26
CA GLU A 202 -21.96 -4.58 -10.64
C GLU A 202 -20.75 -5.05 -11.43
N VAL A 203 -20.31 -6.30 -11.18
CA VAL A 203 -19.12 -6.88 -11.79
C VAL A 203 -19.51 -7.78 -12.95
N ILE A 204 -18.82 -7.61 -14.06
CA ILE A 204 -18.94 -8.45 -15.26
C ILE A 204 -17.56 -9.03 -15.55
N ASP A 205 -17.44 -10.34 -15.62
CA ASP A 205 -16.20 -11.02 -15.94
C ASP A 205 -15.74 -10.66 -17.35
N ILE A 206 -14.43 -10.50 -17.52
CA ILE A 206 -13.80 -10.38 -18.84
C ILE A 206 -13.21 -11.76 -19.20
N PRO A 207 -13.85 -12.56 -20.07
CA PRO A 207 -13.37 -13.91 -20.38
C PRO A 207 -11.94 -13.89 -20.91
N GLY A 208 -11.03 -14.66 -20.33
CA GLY A 208 -9.62 -14.72 -20.74
C GLY A 208 -8.71 -13.69 -20.07
N ALA A 209 -9.24 -12.78 -19.23
CA ALA A 209 -8.43 -11.80 -18.50
C ALA A 209 -7.42 -12.45 -17.54
N GLU A 210 -7.69 -13.68 -17.10
CA GLU A 210 -6.78 -14.47 -16.24
C GLU A 210 -5.44 -14.78 -16.90
N LYS A 211 -5.31 -14.64 -18.23
CA LYS A 211 -4.03 -14.73 -18.94
C LYS A 211 -3.13 -13.52 -18.70
N PHE A 212 -3.71 -12.40 -18.26
CA PHE A 212 -3.06 -11.11 -18.11
C PHE A 212 -3.13 -10.67 -16.64
N THR A 213 -2.46 -11.44 -15.77
CA THR A 213 -2.44 -11.15 -14.33
C THR A 213 -1.66 -9.88 -14.04
N ASN A 214 -2.24 -9.02 -13.21
CA ASN A 214 -1.56 -7.88 -12.65
C ASN A 214 -0.68 -8.33 -11.48
N GLN A 215 0.58 -7.84 -11.41
CA GLN A 215 1.52 -8.16 -10.35
C GLN A 215 1.69 -6.95 -9.43
N ILE A 216 1.39 -7.13 -8.15
CA ILE A 216 1.78 -6.18 -7.11
C ILE A 216 3.24 -6.46 -6.74
N VAL A 217 4.08 -5.46 -6.92
CA VAL A 217 5.53 -5.57 -6.68
C VAL A 217 5.94 -4.50 -5.69
N GLY A 218 6.68 -4.90 -4.66
CA GLY A 218 7.19 -4.02 -3.62
C GLY A 218 8.72 -3.93 -3.64
N ALA A 219 9.25 -2.78 -3.26
CA ALA A 219 10.69 -2.58 -3.09
C ALA A 219 10.99 -1.51 -2.03
N VAL A 220 12.11 -1.65 -1.35
CA VAL A 220 12.69 -0.58 -0.53
C VAL A 220 13.38 0.43 -1.45
N THR A 221 13.18 1.73 -1.17
CA THR A 221 13.83 2.78 -1.95
C THR A 221 15.31 2.91 -1.59
N THR A 222 16.14 3.37 -2.51
CA THR A 222 17.58 3.56 -2.28
C THR A 222 17.90 4.70 -1.31
N GLU A 223 16.98 5.66 -1.18
CA GLU A 223 17.07 6.84 -0.30
C GLU A 223 16.16 6.72 0.92
N ALA A 224 15.75 5.50 1.30
CA ALA A 224 14.90 5.26 2.46
C ALA A 224 15.51 5.86 3.74
N SER A 225 14.71 6.62 4.48
CA SER A 225 15.12 7.18 5.78
C SER A 225 15.17 6.10 6.87
N HIS A 226 14.37 5.04 6.71
CA HIS A 226 14.23 3.91 7.63
C HIS A 226 14.35 2.56 6.90
N PRO A 227 15.53 2.24 6.30
CA PRO A 227 15.67 1.09 5.41
C PRO A 227 15.42 -0.27 6.12
N ASP A 228 15.81 -0.40 7.39
CA ASP A 228 15.61 -1.66 8.15
C ASP A 228 14.11 -1.90 8.43
N GLN A 229 13.37 -0.85 8.81
CA GLN A 229 11.93 -0.93 9.03
C GLN A 229 11.18 -1.14 7.69
N ALA A 230 11.60 -0.46 6.63
CA ALA A 230 11.04 -0.67 5.29
C ALA A 230 11.25 -2.11 4.81
N ARG A 231 12.42 -2.69 5.06
CA ARG A 231 12.71 -4.10 4.76
C ARG A 231 11.80 -5.03 5.57
N ALA A 232 11.65 -4.80 6.87
CA ALA A 232 10.78 -5.61 7.72
C ALA A 232 9.30 -5.57 7.27
N ILE A 233 8.83 -4.41 6.78
CA ILE A 233 7.49 -4.28 6.21
C ILE A 233 7.36 -5.06 4.90
N LEU A 234 8.37 -5.00 4.04
CA LEU A 234 8.39 -5.76 2.79
C LEU A 234 8.38 -7.28 3.07
N ASP A 235 9.12 -7.75 4.08
CA ASP A 235 9.13 -9.14 4.53
C ASP A 235 7.74 -9.57 5.08
N ILE A 236 7.04 -8.70 5.79
CA ILE A 236 5.64 -8.93 6.22
C ILE A 236 4.75 -9.09 4.98
N LEU A 237 4.82 -8.18 4.02
CA LEU A 237 3.99 -8.18 2.82
C LEU A 237 4.20 -9.43 1.95
N SER A 238 5.44 -9.93 1.87
CA SER A 238 5.79 -11.14 1.10
C SER A 238 5.52 -12.46 1.83
N GLY A 239 5.33 -12.44 3.16
CA GLY A 239 5.17 -13.63 3.99
C GLY A 239 3.86 -13.63 4.78
N ASP A 240 3.89 -13.08 5.97
CA ASP A 240 2.80 -13.16 6.96
C ASP A 240 1.49 -12.44 6.54
N PHE A 241 1.52 -11.68 5.46
CA PHE A 241 0.37 -10.94 4.94
C PHE A 241 -0.49 -11.73 3.96
N ALA A 242 -0.14 -13.00 3.68
CA ALA A 242 -0.80 -13.83 2.67
C ALA A 242 -2.31 -14.00 2.91
N SER A 243 -2.77 -14.10 4.18
CA SER A 243 -4.20 -14.16 4.50
C SER A 243 -4.90 -12.85 4.14
N THR A 244 -4.31 -11.72 4.50
CA THR A 244 -4.86 -10.38 4.17
C THR A 244 -4.97 -10.18 2.65
N TRP A 245 -3.94 -10.58 1.90
CA TRP A 245 -4.02 -10.54 0.43
C TRP A 245 -5.25 -11.30 -0.09
N ARG A 246 -5.50 -12.55 0.39
CA ARG A 246 -6.66 -13.35 -0.02
C ARG A 246 -7.98 -12.71 0.40
N ASP A 247 -8.06 -12.21 1.64
CA ASP A 247 -9.28 -11.58 2.17
C ASP A 247 -9.66 -10.32 1.36
N ARG A 248 -8.67 -9.68 0.72
CA ARG A 248 -8.86 -8.53 -0.18
C ARG A 248 -8.94 -8.93 -1.66
N GLY A 249 -9.06 -10.20 -1.99
CA GLY A 249 -9.29 -10.71 -3.34
C GLY A 249 -8.03 -10.79 -4.21
N PHE A 250 -6.83 -10.65 -3.63
CA PHE A 250 -5.57 -10.92 -4.31
C PHE A 250 -5.18 -12.40 -4.19
N THR A 251 -4.37 -12.86 -5.12
CA THR A 251 -3.64 -14.13 -5.00
C THR A 251 -2.23 -13.81 -4.51
N PRO A 252 -1.82 -14.22 -3.28
CA PRO A 252 -0.46 -14.02 -2.80
C PRO A 252 0.57 -14.66 -3.72
N ALA A 253 1.79 -14.09 -3.79
CA ALA A 253 2.92 -14.76 -4.41
C ALA A 253 3.30 -16.04 -3.64
N GLU A 254 3.85 -17.04 -4.34
CA GLU A 254 4.35 -18.30 -3.78
C GLU A 254 5.80 -18.16 -3.30
#